data_4e93196a665b7ec9d877221574b991f1
#
_entry.id   4e93196a665b7ec9d877221574b991f1
#
_cell.length_a   1.000
_cell.length_b   1.000
_cell.length_c   1.000
_cell.angle_alpha   90.00
_cell.angle_beta   90.00
_cell.angle_gamma   90.00
#
_symmetry.space_group_name_H-M   'P 1'
#
loop_
_entity.id
_entity.type
_entity.pdbx_description
1 polymer ?
#
loop_
_entity_poly.entity_id
_entity_poly.type
_entity_poly.pdbx_seq_one_letter_code
_entity_poly.pdbx_strand_id
1 'polypeptide(L)'
;IDPEQLSGTLVVTPICNPIAFECRNKISAIDNMDMDTAFPGDPEGMMTQRIAYMIYREIKANAGAVISFHTMATPYRANPYSVRKIIPGVSDSVNEVSEGMQRAFGVVTNCVVDLRGDTNELPGVTSGALDITCMKDGIPAFMGEMGQGGKVETEYVEAAKKGILNVMRYLKMLDGPVEKPGRQVLITKRRFLRSDKGGMIR
;
A
#
# COMPACT_ATOMS: atom_id res chain seq x y z
N ILE A 1 8.76 14.70 -13.06
CA ILE A 1 8.94 15.71 -12.00
C ILE A 1 10.27 16.39 -12.27
N ASP A 2 10.25 17.71 -12.29
CA ASP A 2 11.46 18.51 -12.33
C ASP A 2 12.07 18.55 -10.91
N PRO A 3 13.32 18.08 -10.72
CA PRO A 3 13.96 18.08 -9.41
C PRO A 3 14.08 19.47 -8.77
N GLU A 4 14.17 20.55 -9.57
CA GLU A 4 14.26 21.92 -9.06
C GLU A 4 12.96 22.41 -8.43
N GLN A 5 11.82 21.76 -8.76
CA GLN A 5 10.50 22.06 -8.19
C GLN A 5 10.15 21.15 -7.01
N LEU A 6 11.04 20.22 -6.64
CA LEU A 6 10.79 19.25 -5.58
C LEU A 6 11.34 19.74 -4.24
N SER A 7 10.45 19.93 -3.27
CA SER A 7 10.82 20.12 -1.86
C SER A 7 10.93 18.79 -1.17
N GLY A 8 12.15 18.37 -0.86
CA GLY A 8 12.44 17.06 -0.24
C GLY A 8 12.92 16.02 -1.25
N THR A 9 12.72 14.75 -0.92
CA THR A 9 13.25 13.63 -1.72
C THR A 9 12.15 12.61 -2.00
N LEU A 10 12.01 12.19 -3.26
CA LEU A 10 11.19 11.05 -3.66
C LEU A 10 12.09 9.84 -3.90
N VAL A 11 11.87 8.77 -3.13
CA VAL A 11 12.51 7.47 -3.35
C VAL A 11 11.48 6.49 -3.90
N VAL A 12 11.83 5.80 -4.96
CA VAL A 12 10.97 4.81 -5.60
C VAL A 12 11.69 3.46 -5.65
N THR A 13 11.02 2.41 -5.15
CA THR A 13 11.46 1.02 -5.31
C THR A 13 10.53 0.35 -6.33
N PRO A 14 10.91 0.26 -7.61
CA PRO A 14 10.01 -0.22 -8.66
C PRO A 14 9.61 -1.69 -8.49
N ILE A 15 10.52 -2.51 -7.96
CA ILE A 15 10.34 -3.94 -7.72
C ILE A 15 10.90 -4.28 -6.34
N CYS A 16 9.99 -4.47 -5.36
CA CYS A 16 10.41 -4.76 -3.99
C CYS A 16 10.96 -6.19 -3.84
N ASN A 17 10.35 -7.16 -4.53
CA ASN A 17 10.80 -8.56 -4.53
C ASN A 17 11.17 -9.00 -5.95
N PRO A 18 12.43 -8.84 -6.38
CA PRO A 18 12.84 -9.21 -7.74
C PRO A 18 12.70 -10.71 -8.03
N ILE A 19 12.85 -11.57 -7.02
CA ILE A 19 12.73 -13.03 -7.18
C ILE A 19 11.28 -13.41 -7.48
N ALA A 20 10.33 -12.89 -6.69
CA ALA A 20 8.91 -13.13 -6.92
C ALA A 20 8.46 -12.54 -8.27
N PHE A 21 8.98 -11.37 -8.64
CA PHE A 21 8.71 -10.72 -9.91
C PHE A 21 9.17 -11.58 -11.11
N GLU A 22 10.40 -12.09 -11.10
CA GLU A 22 10.92 -12.97 -12.14
C GLU A 22 10.10 -14.27 -12.28
N CYS A 23 9.64 -14.80 -11.14
CA CYS A 23 8.78 -15.98 -11.12
C CYS A 23 7.31 -15.67 -11.43
N ARG A 24 6.93 -14.39 -11.65
CA ARG A 24 5.54 -13.93 -11.87
C ARG A 24 4.59 -14.45 -10.80
N ASN A 25 5.05 -14.43 -9.55
CA ASN A 25 4.28 -14.90 -8.40
C ASN A 25 4.40 -13.88 -7.26
N LYS A 26 3.39 -13.80 -6.40
CA LYS A 26 3.45 -13.05 -5.15
C LYS A 26 4.41 -13.68 -4.14
N ILE A 27 4.47 -15.01 -4.15
CA ILE A 27 5.29 -15.83 -3.25
C ILE A 27 6.67 -16.02 -3.88
N SER A 28 7.72 -15.76 -3.14
CA SER A 28 9.10 -16.02 -3.54
C SER A 28 9.35 -17.52 -3.75
N ALA A 29 9.92 -17.89 -4.88
CA ALA A 29 10.21 -19.30 -5.19
C ALA A 29 11.38 -19.87 -4.39
N ILE A 30 12.22 -19.03 -3.76
CA ILE A 30 13.41 -19.48 -3.01
C ILE A 30 13.04 -19.93 -1.60
N ASP A 31 12.16 -19.19 -0.93
CA ASP A 31 11.86 -19.39 0.49
C ASP A 31 10.36 -19.54 0.78
N ASN A 32 9.55 -19.56 -0.26
CA ASN A 32 8.09 -19.68 -0.19
C ASN A 32 7.43 -18.63 0.71
N MET A 33 8.01 -17.42 0.78
CA MET A 33 7.51 -16.33 1.60
C MET A 33 6.85 -15.23 0.75
N ASP A 34 5.79 -14.64 1.32
CA ASP A 34 5.19 -13.41 0.84
C ASP A 34 5.87 -12.22 1.52
N MET A 35 6.44 -11.30 0.74
CA MET A 35 7.12 -10.13 1.30
C MET A 35 6.17 -9.24 2.14
N ASP A 36 4.88 -9.20 1.79
CA ASP A 36 3.87 -8.43 2.54
C ASP A 36 3.61 -8.98 3.95
N THR A 37 4.23 -10.10 4.31
CA THR A 37 4.19 -10.67 5.66
C THR A 37 5.56 -10.64 6.36
N ALA A 38 6.58 -10.10 5.70
CA ALA A 38 7.97 -10.22 6.15
C ALA A 38 8.54 -8.96 6.83
N PHE A 39 7.87 -7.81 6.74
CA PHE A 39 8.37 -6.57 7.35
C PHE A 39 8.24 -6.59 8.90
N PRO A 40 9.24 -6.05 9.61
CA PRO A 40 10.37 -5.21 9.17
C PRO A 40 11.54 -5.99 8.56
N GLY A 41 11.47 -7.30 8.45
CA GLY A 41 12.54 -8.16 7.97
C GLY A 41 13.49 -8.65 9.06
N ASP A 42 14.44 -9.47 8.64
CA ASP A 42 15.50 -10.02 9.49
C ASP A 42 16.80 -10.13 8.68
N PRO A 43 17.92 -9.49 9.10
CA PRO A 43 19.19 -9.54 8.37
C PRO A 43 19.82 -10.94 8.31
N GLU A 44 19.50 -11.81 9.27
CA GLU A 44 19.98 -13.20 9.35
C GLU A 44 18.93 -14.21 8.89
N GLY A 45 17.75 -13.73 8.48
CA GLY A 45 16.63 -14.55 8.04
C GLY A 45 16.76 -15.09 6.61
N MET A 46 15.67 -15.63 6.10
CA MET A 46 15.58 -16.10 4.73
C MET A 46 15.65 -14.94 3.73
N MET A 47 15.82 -15.25 2.45
CA MET A 47 16.05 -14.24 1.40
C MET A 47 15.01 -13.10 1.40
N THR A 48 13.73 -13.46 1.45
CA THR A 48 12.63 -12.45 1.48
C THR A 48 12.70 -11.59 2.75
N GLN A 49 13.02 -12.15 3.91
CA GLN A 49 13.20 -11.39 5.15
C GLN A 49 14.40 -10.44 5.07
N ARG A 50 15.50 -10.88 4.48
CA ARG A 50 16.71 -10.04 4.29
C ARG A 50 16.44 -8.88 3.33
N ILE A 51 15.72 -9.12 2.24
CA ILE A 51 15.31 -8.05 1.30
C ILE A 51 14.37 -7.07 2.02
N ALA A 52 13.37 -7.57 2.74
CA ALA A 52 12.46 -6.74 3.53
C ALA A 52 13.20 -5.89 4.55
N TYR A 53 14.19 -6.46 5.26
CA TYR A 53 15.04 -5.74 6.20
C TYR A 53 15.82 -4.60 5.53
N MET A 54 16.45 -4.86 4.37
CA MET A 54 17.21 -3.83 3.65
C MET A 54 16.31 -2.66 3.23
N ILE A 55 15.14 -2.95 2.67
CA ILE A 55 14.15 -1.92 2.27
C ILE A 55 13.68 -1.15 3.50
N TYR A 56 13.29 -1.86 4.55
CA TYR A 56 12.70 -1.22 5.73
C TYR A 56 13.70 -0.38 6.52
N ARG A 57 14.96 -0.81 6.60
CA ARG A 57 16.04 -0.03 7.23
C ARG A 57 16.17 1.35 6.59
N GLU A 58 16.15 1.43 5.25
CA GLU A 58 16.21 2.70 4.53
C GLU A 58 14.96 3.55 4.74
N ILE A 59 13.78 2.93 4.74
CA ILE A 59 12.52 3.62 5.04
C ILE A 59 12.56 4.20 6.45
N LYS A 60 12.90 3.40 7.44
CA LYS A 60 12.94 3.81 8.85
C LYS A 60 13.92 4.95 9.12
N ALA A 61 15.03 4.96 8.40
CA ALA A 61 16.06 5.99 8.56
C ALA A 61 15.73 7.31 7.86
N ASN A 62 14.97 7.28 6.75
CA ASN A 62 14.90 8.41 5.83
C ASN A 62 13.48 8.85 5.45
N ALA A 63 12.46 8.00 5.58
CA ALA A 63 11.13 8.31 5.06
C ALA A 63 10.26 9.08 6.06
N GLY A 64 9.67 10.17 5.61
CA GLY A 64 8.61 10.89 6.34
C GLY A 64 7.21 10.39 6.02
N ALA A 65 7.03 9.64 4.92
CA ALA A 65 5.76 9.06 4.50
C ALA A 65 5.98 7.93 3.50
N VAL A 66 5.06 6.96 3.42
CA VAL A 66 5.16 5.79 2.53
C VAL A 66 3.84 5.51 1.82
N ILE A 67 3.93 5.18 0.52
CA ILE A 67 2.83 4.56 -0.24
C ILE A 67 3.29 3.16 -0.65
N SER A 68 2.55 2.13 -0.22
CA SER A 68 2.77 0.76 -0.65
C SER A 68 1.84 0.43 -1.81
N PHE A 69 2.40 0.12 -2.99
CA PHE A 69 1.60 -0.22 -4.17
C PHE A 69 1.42 -1.72 -4.32
N HIS A 70 0.19 -2.10 -4.59
CA HIS A 70 -0.25 -3.47 -4.81
C HIS A 70 -1.15 -3.56 -6.04
N THR A 71 -1.40 -4.78 -6.47
CA THR A 71 -2.49 -5.16 -7.37
C THR A 71 -3.22 -6.37 -6.81
N MET A 72 -4.49 -6.54 -7.18
CA MET A 72 -5.21 -7.76 -6.83
C MET A 72 -4.57 -8.98 -7.47
N ALA A 73 -4.52 -10.08 -6.74
CA ALA A 73 -4.02 -11.33 -7.29
C ALA A 73 -4.85 -11.82 -8.48
N THR A 74 -4.20 -12.48 -9.43
CA THR A 74 -4.88 -13.20 -10.52
C THR A 74 -5.70 -14.36 -9.95
N PRO A 75 -6.97 -14.60 -10.35
CA PRO A 75 -7.71 -14.00 -11.48
C PRO A 75 -8.67 -12.86 -11.10
N TYR A 76 -8.51 -12.25 -9.96
CA TYR A 76 -9.46 -11.27 -9.43
C TYR A 76 -9.41 -9.95 -10.22
N ARG A 77 -10.58 -9.37 -10.46
CA ARG A 77 -10.70 -8.03 -11.04
C ARG A 77 -11.01 -7.02 -9.95
N ALA A 78 -10.34 -5.89 -9.99
CA ALA A 78 -10.63 -4.75 -9.15
C ALA A 78 -10.36 -3.45 -9.90
N ASN A 79 -11.21 -2.45 -9.69
CA ASN A 79 -10.86 -1.07 -10.00
C ASN A 79 -9.86 -0.56 -8.96
N PRO A 80 -9.08 0.48 -9.26
CA PRO A 80 -8.19 1.09 -8.28
C PRO A 80 -8.91 1.50 -7.00
N TYR A 81 -8.32 1.14 -5.86
CA TYR A 81 -8.79 1.56 -4.55
C TYR A 81 -7.60 1.75 -3.60
N SER A 82 -7.82 2.43 -2.50
CA SER A 82 -6.81 2.60 -1.46
C SER A 82 -7.23 1.94 -0.15
N VAL A 83 -6.26 1.56 0.66
CA VAL A 83 -6.50 0.96 1.98
C VAL A 83 -5.65 1.68 3.01
N ARG A 84 -6.30 2.22 4.04
CA ARG A 84 -5.66 2.73 5.24
C ARG A 84 -6.04 1.86 6.43
N LYS A 85 -5.12 1.68 7.35
CA LYS A 85 -5.34 0.91 8.56
C LYS A 85 -5.29 1.81 9.79
N ILE A 86 -6.21 1.61 10.73
CA ILE A 86 -6.17 2.23 12.05
C ILE A 86 -5.61 1.19 13.01
N ILE A 87 -4.47 1.49 13.60
CA ILE A 87 -3.67 0.52 14.34
C ILE A 87 -3.63 0.89 15.81
N PRO A 88 -3.83 -0.05 16.74
CA PRO A 88 -3.71 0.23 18.17
C PRO A 88 -2.34 0.84 18.52
N GLY A 89 -2.34 1.89 19.32
CA GLY A 89 -1.12 2.55 19.81
C GLY A 89 -0.46 3.53 18.84
N VAL A 90 -0.94 3.66 17.60
CA VAL A 90 -0.47 4.67 16.66
C VAL A 90 -1.10 6.04 17.01
N SER A 91 -0.28 7.10 17.03
CA SER A 91 -0.73 8.44 17.38
C SER A 91 -1.77 9.01 16.40
N ASP A 92 -2.61 9.92 16.90
CA ASP A 92 -3.61 10.59 16.06
C ASP A 92 -2.97 11.39 14.93
N SER A 93 -1.83 12.04 15.18
CA SER A 93 -1.11 12.81 14.16
C SER A 93 -0.65 11.94 12.97
N VAL A 94 -0.14 10.74 13.22
CA VAL A 94 0.24 9.79 12.16
C VAL A 94 -1.00 9.31 11.40
N ASN A 95 -2.09 9.03 12.12
CA ASN A 95 -3.36 8.63 11.50
C ASN A 95 -3.95 9.74 10.62
N GLU A 96 -3.91 11.00 11.06
CA GLU A 96 -4.41 12.17 10.32
C GLU A 96 -3.62 12.39 9.02
N VAL A 97 -2.29 12.30 9.08
CA VAL A 97 -1.46 12.44 7.87
C VAL A 97 -1.72 11.29 6.91
N SER A 98 -1.79 10.05 7.40
CA SER A 98 -2.12 8.88 6.57
C SER A 98 -3.50 9.02 5.90
N GLU A 99 -4.51 9.52 6.63
CA GLU A 99 -5.84 9.79 6.06
C GLU A 99 -5.79 10.90 5.00
N GLY A 100 -5.07 11.98 5.27
CA GLY A 100 -4.89 13.07 4.31
C GLY A 100 -4.22 12.61 3.03
N MET A 101 -3.18 11.77 3.14
CA MET A 101 -2.50 11.14 2.00
C MET A 101 -3.45 10.25 1.20
N GLN A 102 -4.20 9.37 1.88
CA GLN A 102 -5.19 8.49 1.24
C GLN A 102 -6.24 9.29 0.46
N ARG A 103 -6.79 10.34 1.07
CA ARG A 103 -7.79 11.22 0.43
C ARG A 103 -7.19 12.00 -0.74
N ALA A 104 -5.95 12.47 -0.61
CA ALA A 104 -5.23 13.20 -1.64
C ALA A 104 -4.91 12.31 -2.84
N PHE A 105 -4.60 11.05 -2.63
CA PHE A 105 -4.30 10.07 -3.67
C PHE A 105 -5.37 10.03 -4.77
N GLY A 106 -6.64 10.24 -4.41
CA GLY A 106 -7.65 10.62 -5.37
C GLY A 106 -8.32 9.46 -6.12
N VAL A 107 -8.18 8.22 -5.66
CA VAL A 107 -9.04 7.12 -6.14
C VAL A 107 -10.46 7.26 -5.61
N VAL A 108 -11.44 6.72 -6.35
CA VAL A 108 -12.84 6.82 -5.97
C VAL A 108 -13.13 6.03 -4.71
N THR A 109 -12.60 4.82 -4.59
CA THR A 109 -12.88 3.91 -3.47
C THR A 109 -11.74 3.93 -2.47
N ASN A 110 -12.06 4.28 -1.23
CA ASN A 110 -11.11 4.34 -0.12
C ASN A 110 -11.59 3.42 0.99
N CYS A 111 -10.77 2.44 1.36
CA CYS A 111 -11.06 1.50 2.43
C CYS A 111 -10.34 1.89 3.71
N VAL A 112 -11.03 1.78 4.84
CA VAL A 112 -10.44 1.89 6.17
C VAL A 112 -10.60 0.56 6.89
N VAL A 113 -9.51 0.02 7.40
CA VAL A 113 -9.48 -1.21 8.19
C VAL A 113 -9.12 -0.84 9.61
N ASP A 114 -10.05 -0.98 10.54
CA ASP A 114 -9.81 -0.72 11.96
C ASP A 114 -9.31 -1.99 12.65
N LEU A 115 -8.04 -1.99 13.04
CA LEU A 115 -7.39 -3.11 13.72
C LEU A 115 -7.51 -3.05 15.24
N ARG A 116 -8.25 -2.07 15.80
CA ARG A 116 -8.46 -1.94 17.25
C ARG A 116 -9.56 -2.86 17.79
N GLY A 117 -10.41 -3.38 16.91
CA GLY A 117 -11.51 -4.30 17.22
C GLY A 117 -11.22 -5.75 16.86
N ASP A 118 -12.27 -6.52 16.62
CA ASP A 118 -12.17 -7.91 16.14
C ASP A 118 -11.65 -7.95 14.69
N THR A 119 -10.52 -8.62 14.50
CA THR A 119 -9.84 -8.74 13.21
C THR A 119 -10.09 -10.07 12.49
N ASN A 120 -10.87 -10.98 13.07
CA ASN A 120 -11.05 -12.34 12.55
C ASN A 120 -11.70 -12.41 11.16
N GLU A 121 -12.49 -11.40 10.80
CA GLU A 121 -13.15 -11.32 9.50
C GLU A 121 -12.54 -10.23 8.57
N LEU A 122 -11.42 -9.65 8.97
CA LEU A 122 -10.78 -8.62 8.13
C LEU A 122 -10.07 -9.26 6.95
N PRO A 123 -10.30 -8.78 5.73
CA PRO A 123 -9.58 -9.22 4.56
C PRO A 123 -8.15 -8.68 4.59
N GLY A 124 -7.21 -9.52 4.18
CA GLY A 124 -5.81 -9.15 3.98
C GLY A 124 -4.91 -9.37 5.19
N VAL A 125 -3.68 -8.93 5.05
CA VAL A 125 -2.63 -9.10 6.05
C VAL A 125 -2.80 -8.09 7.17
N THR A 126 -2.77 -8.55 8.41
CA THR A 126 -2.89 -7.74 9.62
C THR A 126 -1.58 -7.63 10.41
N SER A 127 -0.52 -8.30 9.96
CA SER A 127 0.82 -8.22 10.55
C SER A 127 1.88 -8.40 9.47
N GLY A 128 3.05 -7.76 9.63
CA GLY A 128 4.16 -7.88 8.69
C GLY A 128 4.00 -7.11 7.38
N ALA A 129 2.86 -6.45 7.14
CA ALA A 129 2.68 -5.58 5.99
C ALA A 129 3.48 -4.28 6.16
N LEU A 130 4.00 -3.77 5.04
CA LEU A 130 4.86 -2.59 5.04
C LEU A 130 4.17 -1.37 5.65
N ASP A 131 2.95 -1.06 5.23
CA ASP A 131 2.20 0.09 5.72
C ASP A 131 1.90 -0.01 7.24
N ILE A 132 1.56 -1.22 7.73
CA ILE A 132 1.36 -1.45 9.18
C ILE A 132 2.65 -1.22 9.96
N THR A 133 3.77 -1.73 9.44
CA THR A 133 5.08 -1.61 10.10
C THR A 133 5.54 -0.16 10.13
N CYS A 134 5.36 0.58 9.02
CA CYS A 134 5.63 2.02 8.97
C CYS A 134 4.79 2.80 9.99
N MET A 135 3.47 2.57 10.02
CA MET A 135 2.57 3.28 10.93
C MET A 135 2.92 3.03 12.41
N LYS A 136 3.31 1.82 12.78
CA LYS A 136 3.77 1.48 14.13
C LYS A 136 5.04 2.21 14.54
N ASP A 137 5.91 2.49 13.58
CA ASP A 137 7.15 3.26 13.80
C ASP A 137 6.94 4.78 13.62
N GLY A 138 5.69 5.24 13.54
CA GLY A 138 5.34 6.66 13.45
C GLY A 138 5.48 7.27 12.05
N ILE A 139 5.62 6.44 11.01
CA ILE A 139 5.72 6.87 9.60
C ILE A 139 4.35 6.73 8.96
N PRO A 140 3.66 7.83 8.60
CA PRO A 140 2.37 7.77 7.92
C PRO A 140 2.43 6.96 6.63
N ALA A 141 1.53 5.98 6.50
CA ALA A 141 1.52 5.10 5.34
C ALA A 141 0.10 4.67 4.97
N PHE A 142 -0.10 4.34 3.70
CA PHE A 142 -1.28 3.67 3.20
C PHE A 142 -0.94 2.78 1.99
N MET A 143 -1.86 1.91 1.60
CA MET A 143 -1.74 1.01 0.47
C MET A 143 -2.60 1.49 -0.70
N GLY A 144 -2.04 1.49 -1.91
CA GLY A 144 -2.77 1.69 -3.17
C GLY A 144 -2.87 0.37 -3.93
N GLU A 145 -4.09 -0.10 -4.17
CA GLU A 145 -4.38 -1.28 -4.98
C GLU A 145 -4.74 -0.84 -6.40
N MET A 146 -3.84 -1.08 -7.35
CA MET A 146 -3.94 -0.50 -8.69
C MET A 146 -4.35 -1.53 -9.74
N GLY A 147 -5.57 -2.04 -9.57
CA GLY A 147 -6.19 -2.94 -10.54
C GLY A 147 -5.80 -4.41 -10.36
N GLN A 148 -5.66 -5.13 -11.47
CA GLN A 148 -5.55 -6.58 -11.51
C GLN A 148 -4.08 -7.00 -11.76
N GLY A 149 -3.62 -8.02 -11.04
CA GLY A 149 -2.30 -8.62 -11.25
C GLY A 149 -2.14 -9.24 -12.64
N GLY A 150 -0.90 -9.18 -13.16
CA GLY A 150 -0.54 -9.75 -14.45
C GLY A 150 -0.98 -8.91 -15.67
N LYS A 151 -1.47 -7.69 -15.46
CA LYS A 151 -1.84 -6.76 -16.52
C LYS A 151 -1.28 -5.37 -16.28
N VAL A 152 -0.96 -4.69 -17.38
CA VAL A 152 -0.66 -3.25 -17.38
C VAL A 152 -1.85 -2.54 -18.00
N GLU A 153 -2.64 -1.89 -17.13
CA GLU A 153 -3.81 -1.11 -17.53
C GLU A 153 -3.42 0.37 -17.51
N THR A 154 -3.25 0.96 -18.68
CA THR A 154 -2.73 2.33 -18.83
C THR A 154 -3.48 3.36 -18.00
N GLU A 155 -4.80 3.26 -17.93
CA GLU A 155 -5.64 4.13 -17.12
C GLU A 155 -5.31 4.05 -15.62
N TYR A 156 -4.94 2.87 -15.11
CA TYR A 156 -4.59 2.67 -13.71
C TYR A 156 -3.16 3.14 -13.41
N VAL A 157 -2.27 3.01 -14.37
CA VAL A 157 -0.93 3.61 -14.28
C VAL A 157 -1.03 5.14 -14.20
N GLU A 158 -1.83 5.76 -15.05
CA GLU A 158 -2.03 7.21 -15.02
C GLU A 158 -2.74 7.66 -13.73
N ALA A 159 -3.71 6.89 -13.24
CA ALA A 159 -4.34 7.14 -11.94
C ALA A 159 -3.33 7.08 -10.79
N ALA A 160 -2.42 6.09 -10.79
CA ALA A 160 -1.36 5.99 -9.78
C ALA A 160 -0.39 7.17 -9.84
N LYS A 161 0.07 7.56 -11.04
CA LYS A 161 0.95 8.72 -11.25
C LYS A 161 0.31 10.00 -10.74
N LYS A 162 -0.95 10.25 -11.12
CA LYS A 162 -1.72 11.39 -10.62
C LYS A 162 -1.87 11.35 -9.10
N GLY A 163 -2.14 10.17 -8.55
CA GLY A 163 -2.26 9.96 -7.10
C GLY A 163 -0.97 10.29 -6.35
N ILE A 164 0.19 9.83 -6.85
CA ILE A 164 1.49 10.16 -6.27
C ILE A 164 1.71 11.67 -6.25
N LEU A 165 1.50 12.35 -7.39
CA LEU A 165 1.65 13.81 -7.49
C LEU A 165 0.72 14.54 -6.51
N ASN A 166 -0.49 14.08 -6.34
CA ASN A 166 -1.44 14.65 -5.39
C ASN A 166 -0.99 14.47 -3.93
N VAL A 167 -0.46 13.28 -3.58
CA VAL A 167 0.11 13.06 -2.25
C VAL A 167 1.32 13.96 -2.00
N MET A 168 2.19 14.11 -2.99
CA MET A 168 3.33 15.04 -2.89
C MET A 168 2.88 16.49 -2.69
N ARG A 169 1.81 16.94 -3.37
CA ARG A 169 1.21 18.28 -3.14
C ARG A 169 0.61 18.38 -1.74
N TYR A 170 -0.09 17.37 -1.28
CA TYR A 170 -0.61 17.32 0.09
C TYR A 170 0.50 17.45 1.14
N LEU A 171 1.61 16.75 0.93
CA LEU A 171 2.80 16.79 1.79
C LEU A 171 3.69 18.02 1.57
N LYS A 172 3.29 18.97 0.70
CA LYS A 172 4.06 20.16 0.38
C LYS A 172 5.42 19.91 -0.27
N MET A 173 5.56 18.78 -0.94
CA MET A 173 6.75 18.44 -1.73
C MET A 173 6.69 19.04 -3.13
N LEU A 174 5.50 19.35 -3.63
CA LEU A 174 5.24 20.00 -4.92
C LEU A 174 4.22 21.11 -4.72
N ASP A 175 4.34 22.16 -5.51
CA ASP A 175 3.33 23.21 -5.59
C ASP A 175 2.09 22.76 -6.38
N GLY A 176 1.00 23.47 -6.18
CA GLY A 176 -0.25 23.29 -6.90
C GLY A 176 -1.36 22.61 -6.11
N PRO A 177 -2.56 22.59 -6.68
CA PRO A 177 -3.74 22.05 -6.01
C PRO A 177 -3.75 20.51 -6.05
N VAL A 178 -4.34 19.90 -5.01
CA VAL A 178 -4.66 18.48 -5.01
C VAL A 178 -5.91 18.25 -5.86
N GLU A 179 -5.76 17.52 -6.94
CA GLU A 179 -6.85 17.21 -7.87
C GLU A 179 -7.59 15.95 -7.44
N LYS A 180 -8.78 16.07 -6.90
CA LYS A 180 -9.60 14.95 -6.44
C LYS A 180 -10.73 14.65 -7.44
N PRO A 181 -11.22 13.40 -7.49
CA PRO A 181 -12.43 13.09 -8.24
C PRO A 181 -13.63 13.79 -7.60
N GLY A 182 -14.68 14.05 -8.38
CA GLY A 182 -15.90 14.73 -7.89
C GLY A 182 -16.63 13.97 -6.78
N ARG A 183 -16.33 12.66 -6.63
CA ARG A 183 -16.87 11.81 -5.57
C ARG A 183 -15.82 10.83 -5.07
N GLN A 184 -15.71 10.69 -3.75
CA GLN A 184 -14.98 9.61 -3.10
C GLN A 184 -15.92 8.83 -2.18
N VAL A 185 -15.77 7.52 -2.16
CA VAL A 185 -16.54 6.60 -1.31
C VAL A 185 -15.60 6.07 -0.23
N LEU A 186 -16.01 6.13 1.03
CA LEU A 186 -15.31 5.57 2.17
C LEU A 186 -15.97 4.27 2.60
N ILE A 187 -15.23 3.17 2.56
CA ILE A 187 -15.69 1.85 3.01
C ILE A 187 -15.04 1.56 4.37
N THR A 188 -15.85 1.53 5.42
CA THR A 188 -15.40 1.28 6.79
C THR A 188 -15.80 -0.10 7.31
N LYS A 189 -16.69 -0.81 6.60
CA LYS A 189 -17.13 -2.16 6.96
C LYS A 189 -17.08 -3.05 5.73
N ARG A 190 -16.46 -4.20 5.87
CA ARG A 190 -16.34 -5.23 4.85
C ARG A 190 -16.64 -6.58 5.44
N ARG A 191 -17.23 -7.47 4.65
CA ARG A 191 -17.48 -8.86 5.04
C ARG A 191 -17.09 -9.77 3.89
N PHE A 192 -16.55 -10.95 4.22
CA PHE A 192 -16.42 -12.01 3.25
C PHE A 192 -17.79 -12.63 2.98
N LEU A 193 -18.17 -12.67 1.71
CA LEU A 193 -19.26 -13.54 1.27
C LEU A 193 -18.62 -14.89 0.92
N ARG A 194 -19.02 -15.91 1.62
CA ARG A 194 -18.55 -17.28 1.40
C ARG A 194 -19.65 -18.11 0.81
N SER A 195 -19.30 -18.95 -0.16
CA SER A 195 -20.18 -20.00 -0.68
C SER A 195 -19.85 -21.32 0.01
N ASP A 196 -20.86 -22.09 0.32
CA ASP A 196 -20.74 -23.47 0.80
C ASP A 196 -20.40 -24.46 -0.34
N LYS A 197 -20.44 -23.99 -1.58
CA LYS A 197 -20.12 -24.77 -2.80
C LYS A 197 -18.97 -24.14 -3.54
N GLY A 198 -18.10 -24.97 -4.12
CA GLY A 198 -17.10 -24.53 -5.06
C GLY A 198 -17.74 -23.93 -6.32
N GLY A 199 -17.11 -22.94 -6.90
CA GLY A 199 -17.59 -22.28 -8.12
C GLY A 199 -16.84 -20.99 -8.41
N MET A 200 -17.20 -20.37 -9.53
CA MET A 200 -16.67 -19.06 -9.95
C MET A 200 -17.83 -18.06 -9.94
N ILE A 201 -17.60 -16.92 -9.30
CA ILE A 201 -18.49 -15.76 -9.38
C ILE A 201 -18.13 -15.01 -10.67
N ARG A 202 -19.13 -14.80 -11.52
CA ARG A 202 -19.00 -14.02 -12.77
C ARG A 202 -19.75 -12.71 -12.66
#